data_b79410ea1062b234207d5322b894c28b
#
_entry.id   b79410ea1062b234207d5322b894c28b
#
_cell.length_a   1.000
_cell.length_b   1.000
_cell.length_c   1.000
_cell.angle_alpha   90.00
_cell.angle_beta   90.00
_cell.angle_gamma   90.00
#
_symmetry.space_group_name_H-M   'P 1'
#
loop_
_entity.id
_entity.type
_entity.pdbx_description
1 polymer ?
#
loop_
_entity_poly.entity_id
_entity_poly.type
_entity_poly.pdbx_seq_one_letter_code
_entity_poly.pdbx_strand_id
1 'polypeptide(L)'
;MIYVVATLALKPGSNKALLDPARACIAETRKEKGCISYDLLASVTDDDTMVFVERWETREDLTAHPKQPHLLAWRDASNPHLVSRRIEVVHPEKVETF
;
A
#
# COMPACT_ATOMS: atom_id res chain seq x y z
N MET A 1 -5.50 -2.78 -16.44
CA MET A 1 -4.95 -3.04 -15.09
C MET A 1 -4.02 -1.91 -14.69
N ILE A 2 -4.09 -1.52 -13.43
CA ILE A 2 -3.28 -0.42 -12.87
C ILE A 2 -2.41 -0.99 -11.75
N TYR A 3 -1.15 -0.59 -11.72
CA TYR A 3 -0.24 -0.93 -10.63
C TYR A 3 -0.02 0.28 -9.72
N VAL A 4 0.17 0.03 -8.43
CA VAL A 4 0.58 1.06 -7.48
C VAL A 4 1.82 0.56 -6.74
N VAL A 5 2.82 1.43 -6.64
CA VAL A 5 4.00 1.23 -5.80
C VAL A 5 4.02 2.36 -4.79
N ALA A 6 3.75 2.05 -3.53
CA ALA A 6 3.71 3.03 -2.46
C ALA A 6 4.88 2.78 -1.50
N THR A 7 5.91 3.58 -1.60
CA THR A 7 7.11 3.46 -0.79
C THR A 7 6.97 4.29 0.48
N LEU A 8 7.16 3.65 1.62
CA LEU A 8 7.10 4.27 2.94
C LEU A 8 8.50 4.35 3.52
N ALA A 9 8.95 5.56 3.82
CA ALA A 9 10.15 5.77 4.62
C ALA A 9 9.70 5.97 6.07
N LEU A 10 10.14 5.08 6.95
CA LEU A 10 9.73 5.05 8.35
C LEU A 10 10.71 5.78 9.25
N LYS A 11 10.19 6.32 10.34
CA LYS A 11 11.05 6.74 11.44
C LYS A 11 11.74 5.51 12.02
N PRO A 12 12.99 5.62 12.51
CA PRO A 12 13.74 4.48 13.01
C PRO A 12 12.96 3.65 14.03
N GLY A 13 12.92 2.33 13.82
CA GLY A 13 12.28 1.39 14.73
C GLY A 13 10.76 1.32 14.66
N SER A 14 10.12 1.97 13.68
CA SER A 14 8.67 2.02 13.57
C SER A 14 8.03 0.81 12.88
N ASN A 15 8.82 -0.06 12.24
CA ASN A 15 8.29 -1.14 11.42
C ASN A 15 7.33 -2.07 12.18
N LYS A 16 7.66 -2.45 13.42
CA LYS A 16 6.82 -3.35 14.22
C LYS A 16 5.48 -2.74 14.60
N ALA A 17 5.47 -1.44 14.87
CA ALA A 17 4.23 -0.72 15.24
C ALA A 17 3.22 -0.68 14.09
N LEU A 18 3.68 -0.83 12.85
CA LEU A 18 2.81 -0.76 11.67
C LEU A 18 2.22 -2.10 11.25
N LEU A 19 2.71 -3.23 11.79
CA LEU A 19 2.30 -4.56 11.31
C LEU A 19 0.81 -4.84 11.54
N ASP A 20 0.30 -4.62 12.76
CA ASP A 20 -1.11 -4.88 13.04
C ASP A 20 -2.05 -3.94 12.30
N PRO A 21 -1.83 -2.60 12.32
CA PRO A 21 -2.63 -1.70 11.48
C PRO A 21 -2.58 -2.04 9.99
N ALA A 22 -1.42 -2.44 9.48
CA ALA A 22 -1.28 -2.83 8.08
C ALA A 22 -2.09 -4.09 7.76
N ARG A 23 -2.01 -5.12 8.60
CA ARG A 23 -2.77 -6.36 8.40
C ARG A 23 -4.27 -6.10 8.37
N ALA A 24 -4.77 -5.26 9.26
CA ALA A 24 -6.19 -4.88 9.30
C ALA A 24 -6.60 -4.18 8.00
N CYS A 25 -5.81 -3.22 7.53
CA CYS A 25 -6.07 -2.52 6.28
C CYS A 25 -6.04 -3.47 5.07
N ILE A 26 -5.03 -4.32 5.00
CA ILE A 26 -4.85 -5.26 3.89
C ILE A 26 -6.05 -6.22 3.78
N ALA A 27 -6.51 -6.76 4.91
CA ALA A 27 -7.64 -7.68 4.93
C ALA A 27 -8.90 -7.06 4.31
N GLU A 28 -9.18 -5.80 4.63
CA GLU A 28 -10.35 -5.11 4.10
C GLU A 28 -10.14 -4.61 2.68
N THR A 29 -8.94 -4.18 2.34
CA THR A 29 -8.62 -3.72 0.98
C THR A 29 -8.80 -4.86 -0.04
N ARG A 30 -8.41 -6.08 0.32
CA ARG A 30 -8.56 -7.25 -0.55
C ARG A 30 -10.01 -7.59 -0.89
N LYS A 31 -10.98 -7.07 -0.15
CA LYS A 31 -12.41 -7.22 -0.42
C LYS A 31 -12.96 -6.11 -1.30
N GLU A 32 -12.20 -5.06 -1.56
CA GLU A 32 -12.67 -3.94 -2.38
C GLU A 32 -12.86 -4.37 -3.83
N LYS A 33 -13.86 -3.77 -4.49
CA LYS A 33 -14.09 -3.99 -5.91
C LYS A 33 -12.85 -3.63 -6.71
N GLY A 34 -12.43 -4.55 -7.56
CA GLY A 34 -11.31 -4.33 -8.48
C GLY A 34 -9.93 -4.53 -7.88
N CYS A 35 -9.81 -4.83 -6.59
CA CYS A 35 -8.52 -5.16 -5.99
C CYS A 35 -8.08 -6.54 -6.45
N ILE A 36 -7.04 -6.59 -7.28
CA ILE A 36 -6.46 -7.86 -7.75
C ILE A 36 -5.46 -8.39 -6.73
N SER A 37 -4.59 -7.50 -6.23
CA SER A 37 -3.62 -7.85 -5.19
C SER A 37 -3.23 -6.61 -4.39
N TYR A 38 -2.87 -6.82 -3.13
CA TYR A 38 -2.51 -5.76 -2.22
C TYR A 38 -1.57 -6.32 -1.16
N ASP A 39 -0.28 -6.02 -1.27
CA ASP A 39 0.76 -6.61 -0.43
C ASP A 39 1.68 -5.53 0.13
N LEU A 40 2.08 -5.70 1.39
CA LEU A 40 3.09 -4.86 2.03
C LEU A 40 4.37 -5.67 2.18
N LEU A 41 5.46 -5.14 1.65
CA LEU A 41 6.77 -5.78 1.61
C LEU A 41 7.77 -4.96 2.42
N ALA A 42 8.68 -5.63 3.10
CA ALA A 42 9.79 -5.00 3.80
C ALA A 42 11.07 -5.10 2.96
N SER A 43 11.87 -4.05 2.97
CA SER A 43 13.19 -4.08 2.33
C SER A 43 14.13 -4.99 3.14
N VAL A 44 14.92 -5.79 2.44
CA VAL A 44 15.93 -6.64 3.08
C VAL A 44 17.23 -5.88 3.37
N THR A 45 17.36 -4.66 2.87
CA THR A 45 18.58 -3.84 3.03
C THR A 45 18.35 -2.59 3.88
N ASP A 46 17.10 -2.30 4.26
CA ASP A 46 16.76 -1.11 5.05
C ASP A 46 15.52 -1.41 5.90
N ASP A 47 15.70 -1.56 7.21
CA ASP A 47 14.63 -1.87 8.15
C ASP A 47 13.55 -0.79 8.22
N ASP A 48 13.85 0.43 7.77
CA ASP A 48 12.95 1.56 7.81
C ASP A 48 12.28 1.86 6.46
N THR A 49 12.32 0.91 5.54
CA THR A 49 11.64 1.00 4.24
C THR A 49 10.65 -0.14 4.07
N MET A 50 9.39 0.22 3.77
CA MET A 50 8.34 -0.74 3.41
C MET A 50 7.66 -0.26 2.13
N VAL A 51 7.13 -1.20 1.35
CA VAL A 51 6.52 -0.90 0.06
C VAL A 51 5.20 -1.67 -0.09
N PHE A 52 4.12 -0.94 -0.34
CA PHE A 52 2.90 -1.55 -0.86
C PHE A 52 3.05 -1.77 -2.35
N VAL A 53 2.76 -2.98 -2.81
CA VAL A 53 2.62 -3.30 -4.23
C VAL A 53 1.18 -3.72 -4.45
N GLU A 54 0.48 -2.98 -5.31
CA GLU A 54 -0.96 -3.13 -5.52
C GLU A 54 -1.25 -3.31 -7.00
N ARG A 55 -2.28 -4.09 -7.30
CA ARG A 55 -2.82 -4.22 -8.64
C ARG A 55 -4.33 -4.03 -8.59
N TRP A 56 -4.86 -3.18 -9.47
CA TRP A 56 -6.27 -2.84 -9.55
C TRP A 56 -6.78 -3.06 -10.96
N GLU A 57 -8.01 -3.52 -11.10
CA GLU A 57 -8.60 -3.76 -12.43
C GLU A 57 -8.73 -2.48 -13.24
N THR A 58 -9.21 -1.38 -12.60
CA THR A 58 -9.39 -0.09 -13.27
C THR A 58 -8.87 1.06 -12.43
N ARG A 59 -8.67 2.22 -13.07
CA ARG A 59 -8.29 3.45 -12.37
C ARG A 59 -9.39 3.94 -11.43
N GLU A 60 -10.64 3.72 -11.81
CA GLU A 60 -11.80 4.10 -11.00
C GLU A 60 -11.85 3.30 -9.70
N ASP A 61 -11.56 2.01 -9.75
CA ASP A 61 -11.51 1.16 -8.56
C ASP A 61 -10.42 1.66 -7.61
N LEU A 62 -9.25 2.03 -8.13
CA LEU A 62 -8.19 2.63 -7.34
C LEU A 62 -8.64 3.97 -6.72
N THR A 63 -9.37 4.80 -7.46
CA THR A 63 -9.85 6.09 -6.97
C THR A 63 -10.79 5.95 -5.78
N ALA A 64 -11.55 4.86 -5.70
CA ALA A 64 -12.44 4.59 -4.58
C ALA A 64 -11.69 4.18 -3.31
N HIS A 65 -10.51 3.59 -3.45
CA HIS A 65 -9.72 3.06 -2.33
C HIS A 65 -9.36 4.08 -1.25
N PRO A 66 -8.85 5.30 -1.56
CA PRO A 66 -8.49 6.27 -0.53
C PRO A 66 -9.65 6.77 0.33
N LYS A 67 -10.87 6.54 -0.11
CA LYS A 67 -12.10 6.99 0.58
C LYS A 67 -12.61 5.97 1.59
N GLN A 68 -12.03 4.77 1.63
CA GLN A 68 -12.50 3.68 2.48
C GLN A 68 -12.12 3.89 3.94
N PRO A 69 -13.02 3.54 4.89
CA PRO A 69 -12.73 3.71 6.32
C PRO A 69 -11.45 3.02 6.78
N HIS A 70 -11.16 1.83 6.25
CA HIS A 70 -9.98 1.06 6.63
C HIS A 70 -8.69 1.73 6.15
N LEU A 71 -8.72 2.45 5.02
CA LEU A 71 -7.54 3.19 4.58
C LEU A 71 -7.33 4.46 5.42
N LEU A 72 -8.41 5.14 5.79
CA LEU A 72 -8.33 6.31 6.68
C LEU A 72 -7.77 5.89 8.03
N ALA A 73 -8.21 4.76 8.58
CA ALA A 73 -7.67 4.20 9.84
C ALA A 73 -6.18 3.87 9.71
N TRP A 74 -5.76 3.27 8.59
CA TRP A 74 -4.35 3.00 8.31
C TRP A 74 -3.53 4.28 8.28
N ARG A 75 -4.00 5.32 7.62
CA ARG A 75 -3.30 6.60 7.56
C ARG A 75 -3.16 7.23 8.93
N ASP A 76 -4.21 7.21 9.73
CA ASP A 76 -4.15 7.73 11.10
C ASP A 76 -3.12 6.99 11.94
N ALA A 77 -3.10 5.66 11.83
CA ALA A 77 -2.16 4.83 12.58
C ALA A 77 -0.71 4.98 12.09
N SER A 78 -0.50 5.13 10.78
CA SER A 78 0.84 5.12 10.19
C SER A 78 1.50 6.50 10.14
N ASN A 79 0.75 7.58 9.97
CA ASN A 79 1.30 8.91 9.81
C ASN A 79 2.32 9.31 10.89
N PRO A 80 2.12 9.03 12.19
CA PRO A 80 3.12 9.37 13.22
C PRO A 80 4.46 8.65 13.04
N HIS A 81 4.48 7.55 12.30
CA HIS A 81 5.66 6.70 12.10
C HIS A 81 6.36 6.92 10.77
N LEU A 82 5.85 7.80 9.93
CA LEU A 82 6.40 8.03 8.60
C LEU A 82 7.29 9.27 8.54
N VAL A 83 8.42 9.14 7.84
CA VAL A 83 9.21 10.28 7.38
C VAL A 83 8.61 10.78 6.07
N SER A 84 8.27 9.87 5.16
CA SER A 84 7.69 10.22 3.87
C SER A 84 6.88 9.05 3.31
N ARG A 85 5.99 9.40 2.37
CA ARG A 85 5.21 8.45 1.60
C ARG A 85 5.29 8.87 0.13
N ARG A 86 5.67 7.95 -0.73
CA ARG A 86 5.70 8.17 -2.18
C ARG A 86 4.80 7.15 -2.85
N ILE A 87 3.71 7.62 -3.43
CA ILE A 87 2.74 6.76 -4.10
C ILE A 87 2.86 6.98 -5.61
N GLU A 88 3.24 5.93 -6.33
CA GLU A 88 3.33 5.96 -7.78
C GLU A 88 2.24 5.10 -8.37
N VAL A 89 1.42 5.69 -9.24
CA VAL A 89 0.39 4.99 -10.00
C VAL A 89 0.95 4.72 -11.39
N VAL A 90 1.00 3.44 -11.76
CA VAL A 90 1.59 3.00 -13.02
C VAL A 90 0.49 2.53 -13.96
N HIS A 91 0.44 3.12 -15.16
CA HIS A 91 -0.46 2.74 -16.23
C HIS A 91 0.34 1.95 -17.26
N PRO A 92 0.44 0.62 -17.13
CA PRO A 92 1.28 -0.16 -18.03
C PRO A 92 0.68 -0.23 -19.43
N GLU A 93 1.52 -0.01 -20.42
CA GLU A 93 1.15 -0.27 -21.82
C GLU A 93 1.07 -1.78 -22.06
N LYS A 94 1.97 -2.54 -21.43
CA LYS A 94 2.03 -3.98 -21.57
C LYS A 94 2.63 -4.59 -20.30
N VAL A 95 2.08 -5.74 -19.89
CA VAL A 95 2.63 -6.56 -18.81
C VAL A 95 2.92 -7.93 -19.38
N GLU A 96 4.19 -8.36 -19.29
CA GLU A 96 4.60 -9.69 -19.70
C GLU A 96 4.88 -10.54 -18.46
N THR A 97 4.37 -11.76 -18.48
CA THR A 97 4.61 -12.74 -17.41
C THR A 97 5.35 -13.94 -18.00
N PHE A 98 6.39 -14.35 -17.32
CA PHE A 98 7.18 -15.51 -17.74
C PHE A 98 6.52 -16.81 -17.33
#